data_c74acb04535f938014a54c6369d01f3a
#
_entry.id   c74acb04535f938014a54c6369d01f3a
#
_cell.length_a   1.000
_cell.length_b   1.000
_cell.length_c   1.000
_cell.angle_alpha   90.00
_cell.angle_beta   90.00
_cell.angle_gamma   90.00
#
_symmetry.space_group_name_H-M   'P 1'
#
loop_
_entity.id
_entity.type
_entity.pdbx_description
1 polymer ?
#
loop_
_entity_poly.entity_id
_entity_poly.type
_entity_poly.pdbx_seq_one_letter_code
_entity_poly.pdbx_strand_id
1 'polypeptide(L)'
;MHRTDAVRGILFGLWIACAALGQATNGRLEPSKRKPDLSDAFFAKGEIPRFKLVIAPEEIAKLKEAPREYVEATLKENDKVVYEGVGVKLKGAAGSFREIDDRPAFTVDLDKFGGDKTFRDLKKFHLNNAVQDDSYCHDLLGAEVFLAAKYPAVRVTHARVWLNDKDLGLYVMKETFDPKFLGRHFTKTNGSFFDGGFCQDIDGELEKLSGPKKNDRSDLKALIEAARDPDPVQRFKKLEERLDIDGFLTFVSLELMLGHWDGYCQNRNNYRIYIEPTTKKAWFLPHGMDQLFGDPDASVLEYPAATITEAVLRNPEWRARFRKKVTDLLPLFNAKEKLVPRIEQVKERLEPVLKAMDPAAPGHHGGAVRGLKDRLVAREKSLKEQAKQPEPKSLPFGPNGVAKLQGFSPATEAGQPKLEQTTIGRKRALGIVADGKEPVVAQWRKKVMLTKGKYALEAAVKIDDFAPLEGDQPS
;
A
#
# COMPACT_ATOMS: atom_id res chain seq x y z
N MET A 1 -50.31 67.47 32.43
CA MET A 1 -50.50 67.35 31.00
C MET A 1 -49.16 66.98 30.41
N HIS A 2 -48.98 65.76 30.07
CA HIS A 2 -48.21 65.18 28.94
C HIS A 2 -48.09 63.66 29.18
N ARG A 3 -48.81 62.93 28.38
CA ARG A 3 -48.75 61.49 28.26
C ARG A 3 -47.51 61.14 27.54
N THR A 4 -46.73 60.14 28.01
CA THR A 4 -45.70 59.45 27.27
C THR A 4 -46.13 57.99 27.10
N ASP A 5 -46.46 57.65 25.87
CA ASP A 5 -46.85 56.29 25.49
C ASP A 5 -45.61 55.41 25.45
N ALA A 6 -45.64 54.30 26.18
CA ALA A 6 -44.63 53.27 26.18
C ALA A 6 -44.91 52.28 25.03
N VAL A 7 -44.06 52.25 24.04
CA VAL A 7 -44.03 51.23 22.96
C VAL A 7 -43.38 49.96 23.50
N ARG A 8 -44.20 48.91 23.71
CA ARG A 8 -43.70 47.55 23.96
C ARG A 8 -43.21 46.90 22.66
N GLY A 9 -41.93 46.80 22.52
CA GLY A 9 -41.28 45.96 21.45
C GLY A 9 -41.33 44.49 21.83
N ILE A 10 -42.04 43.71 21.03
CA ILE A 10 -42.03 42.22 21.10
C ILE A 10 -40.78 41.73 20.38
N LEU A 11 -39.78 41.24 21.11
CA LEU A 11 -38.64 40.53 20.58
C LEU A 11 -39.06 39.09 20.27
N PHE A 12 -39.27 38.78 18.99
CA PHE A 12 -39.33 37.41 18.49
C PHE A 12 -37.92 36.81 18.51
N GLY A 13 -37.64 35.99 19.51
CA GLY A 13 -36.42 35.17 19.52
C GLY A 13 -36.53 34.08 18.48
N LEU A 14 -35.78 34.23 17.36
CA LEU A 14 -35.59 33.15 16.41
C LEU A 14 -34.63 32.10 17.05
N TRP A 15 -35.20 31.02 17.55
CA TRP A 15 -34.44 29.83 17.89
C TRP A 15 -34.01 29.15 16.58
N ILE A 16 -32.78 29.40 16.12
CA ILE A 16 -32.14 28.56 15.12
C ILE A 16 -31.77 27.26 15.82
N ALA A 17 -32.61 26.25 15.66
CA ALA A 17 -32.24 24.89 15.98
C ALA A 17 -31.17 24.48 14.99
N CYS A 18 -29.87 24.58 15.35
CA CYS A 18 -28.82 23.86 14.73
C CYS A 18 -29.12 22.37 14.90
N ALA A 19 -29.82 21.80 13.91
CA ALA A 19 -29.79 20.36 13.71
C ALA A 19 -28.35 19.97 13.48
N ALA A 20 -27.67 19.46 14.49
CA ALA A 20 -26.45 18.70 14.34
C ALA A 20 -26.84 17.49 13.48
N LEU A 21 -26.69 17.62 12.17
CA LEU A 21 -26.58 16.48 11.27
C LEU A 21 -25.42 15.65 11.80
N GLY A 22 -25.74 14.63 12.60
CA GLY A 22 -24.79 13.63 13.01
C GLY A 22 -24.15 13.08 11.74
N GLN A 23 -22.88 13.46 11.49
CA GLN A 23 -22.08 12.82 10.47
C GLN A 23 -22.15 11.34 10.80
N ALA A 24 -22.74 10.56 9.91
CA ALA A 24 -22.75 9.12 10.01
C ALA A 24 -21.29 8.70 10.16
N THR A 25 -20.92 8.21 11.32
CA THR A 25 -19.59 7.68 11.55
C THR A 25 -19.49 6.46 10.64
N ASN A 26 -18.59 6.47 9.65
CA ASN A 26 -18.39 5.38 8.68
C ASN A 26 -17.91 4.07 9.35
N GLY A 27 -18.42 3.77 10.55
CA GLY A 27 -18.02 2.65 11.38
C GLY A 27 -16.60 2.80 11.97
N ARG A 28 -15.91 3.92 11.73
CA ARG A 28 -14.59 4.20 12.28
C ARG A 28 -14.66 4.70 13.71
N LEU A 29 -13.70 4.25 14.51
CA LEU A 29 -13.51 4.76 15.86
C LEU A 29 -12.67 6.05 15.79
N GLU A 30 -13.18 7.12 16.40
CA GLU A 30 -12.39 8.33 16.59
C GLU A 30 -11.20 8.02 17.52
N PRO A 31 -9.95 8.36 17.14
CA PRO A 31 -8.77 8.06 17.95
C PRO A 31 -8.85 8.53 19.39
N SER A 32 -9.53 9.66 19.64
CA SER A 32 -9.76 10.23 20.98
C SER A 32 -10.68 9.41 21.87
N LYS A 33 -11.47 8.48 21.32
CA LYS A 33 -12.40 7.61 22.06
C LYS A 33 -11.79 6.26 22.44
N ARG A 34 -10.58 5.97 21.95
CA ARG A 34 -9.89 4.72 22.20
C ARG A 34 -9.19 4.76 23.57
N LYS A 35 -9.28 3.66 24.34
CA LYS A 35 -8.44 3.47 25.52
C LYS A 35 -7.04 3.03 25.08
N PRO A 36 -5.94 3.72 25.50
CA PRO A 36 -4.60 3.26 25.25
C PRO A 36 -4.33 1.88 25.87
N ASP A 37 -3.46 1.10 25.22
CA ASP A 37 -2.96 -0.17 25.75
C ASP A 37 -1.42 -0.16 25.85
N LEU A 38 -0.82 -1.20 26.46
CA LEU A 38 0.64 -1.25 26.66
C LEU A 38 1.41 -1.25 25.33
N SER A 39 0.81 -1.74 24.25
CA SER A 39 1.43 -1.73 22.93
C SER A 39 1.58 -0.33 22.34
N ASP A 40 0.76 0.64 22.73
CA ASP A 40 0.90 2.02 22.25
C ASP A 40 2.24 2.63 22.71
N ALA A 41 2.54 2.48 24.00
CA ALA A 41 3.81 2.96 24.56
C ALA A 41 5.00 2.23 23.94
N PHE A 42 4.88 0.92 23.72
CA PHE A 42 5.92 0.10 23.09
C PHE A 42 6.27 0.59 21.67
N PHE A 43 5.28 0.73 20.80
CA PHE A 43 5.51 1.20 19.44
C PHE A 43 5.96 2.67 19.40
N ALA A 44 5.42 3.54 20.27
CA ALA A 44 5.80 4.95 20.33
C ALA A 44 7.26 5.15 20.78
N LYS A 45 7.73 4.39 21.78
CA LYS A 45 9.12 4.43 22.23
C LYS A 45 10.06 3.81 21.21
N GLY A 46 9.57 2.86 20.40
CA GLY A 46 10.38 2.12 19.44
C GLY A 46 11.45 1.26 20.11
N GLU A 47 11.16 0.66 21.24
CA GLU A 47 12.03 -0.31 21.90
C GLU A 47 12.39 -1.45 20.94
N ILE A 48 13.62 -1.96 21.01
CA ILE A 48 14.10 -3.09 20.21
C ILE A 48 14.28 -4.28 21.15
N PRO A 49 13.24 -5.11 21.36
CA PRO A 49 13.36 -6.30 22.20
C PRO A 49 14.29 -7.32 21.54
N ARG A 50 14.97 -8.10 22.40
CA ARG A 50 15.71 -9.29 21.99
C ARG A 50 14.79 -10.49 22.18
N PHE A 51 14.45 -11.15 21.07
CA PHE A 51 13.61 -12.35 21.05
C PHE A 51 14.45 -13.58 20.72
N LYS A 52 14.46 -14.56 21.61
CA LYS A 52 14.99 -15.89 21.34
C LYS A 52 13.82 -16.88 21.20
N LEU A 53 13.61 -17.37 19.99
CA LEU A 53 12.68 -18.46 19.67
C LEU A 53 13.40 -19.77 19.95
N VAL A 54 12.95 -20.51 20.95
CA VAL A 54 13.48 -21.84 21.28
C VAL A 54 12.49 -22.87 20.73
N ILE A 55 12.90 -23.62 19.72
CA ILE A 55 12.09 -24.59 18.99
C ILE A 55 12.79 -25.95 19.05
N ALA A 56 12.09 -26.99 19.48
CA ALA A 56 12.61 -28.35 19.58
C ALA A 56 12.96 -28.91 18.18
N PRO A 57 13.93 -29.84 18.07
CA PRO A 57 14.35 -30.39 16.77
C PRO A 57 13.22 -31.02 15.98
N GLU A 58 12.28 -31.72 16.63
CA GLU A 58 11.10 -32.30 16.01
C GLU A 58 10.13 -31.26 15.47
N GLU A 59 10.00 -30.11 16.12
CA GLU A 59 9.17 -29.00 15.66
C GLU A 59 9.86 -28.23 14.50
N ILE A 60 11.20 -28.15 14.50
CA ILE A 60 11.98 -27.65 13.34
C ILE A 60 11.74 -28.55 12.12
N ALA A 61 11.74 -29.88 12.30
CA ALA A 61 11.46 -30.80 11.20
C ALA A 61 10.05 -30.57 10.62
N LYS A 62 9.03 -30.37 11.45
CA LYS A 62 7.67 -30.01 11.00
C LYS A 62 7.62 -28.70 10.22
N LEU A 63 8.37 -27.67 10.64
CA LEU A 63 8.44 -26.40 9.89
C LEU A 63 9.10 -26.54 8.53
N LYS A 64 10.03 -27.49 8.35
CA LYS A 64 10.62 -27.81 7.03
C LYS A 64 9.60 -28.46 6.10
N GLU A 65 8.78 -29.34 6.60
CA GLU A 65 7.74 -30.05 5.83
C GLU A 65 6.52 -29.15 5.56
N ALA A 66 6.05 -28.43 6.58
CA ALA A 66 4.85 -27.62 6.53
C ALA A 66 5.10 -26.19 7.08
N PRO A 67 5.81 -25.33 6.35
CA PRO A 67 6.27 -24.02 6.87
C PRO A 67 5.11 -23.06 7.25
N ARG A 68 3.90 -23.29 6.76
CA ARG A 68 2.72 -22.45 7.04
C ARG A 68 1.91 -22.93 8.24
N GLU A 69 2.23 -24.10 8.78
CA GLU A 69 1.58 -24.62 9.98
C GLU A 69 2.29 -24.14 11.25
N TYR A 70 1.50 -23.96 12.32
CA TYR A 70 2.06 -23.57 13.60
C TYR A 70 2.72 -24.75 14.31
N VAL A 71 3.92 -24.53 14.80
CA VAL A 71 4.61 -25.42 15.72
C VAL A 71 4.74 -24.77 17.09
N GLU A 72 4.90 -25.59 18.13
CA GLU A 72 5.08 -25.10 19.49
C GLU A 72 6.52 -24.62 19.71
N ALA A 73 6.65 -23.51 20.43
CA ALA A 73 7.91 -22.90 20.76
C ALA A 73 7.87 -22.22 22.14
N THR A 74 9.04 -21.87 22.65
CA THR A 74 9.20 -20.94 23.76
C THR A 74 9.82 -19.65 23.24
N LEU A 75 9.20 -18.50 23.55
CA LEU A 75 9.77 -17.18 23.27
C LEU A 75 10.40 -16.64 24.55
N LYS A 76 11.67 -16.23 24.49
CA LYS A 76 12.34 -15.51 25.57
C LYS A 76 12.56 -14.05 25.17
N GLU A 77 12.08 -13.13 26.01
CA GLU A 77 12.27 -11.68 25.82
C GLU A 77 13.41 -11.18 26.70
N ASN A 78 14.44 -10.59 26.12
CA ASN A 78 15.58 -9.97 26.80
C ASN A 78 16.25 -10.89 27.85
N ASP A 79 16.19 -12.22 27.66
CA ASP A 79 16.67 -13.27 28.57
C ASP A 79 16.02 -13.24 29.97
N LYS A 80 14.90 -12.52 30.14
CA LYS A 80 14.25 -12.32 31.44
C LYS A 80 12.82 -12.82 31.51
N VAL A 81 12.03 -12.58 30.46
CA VAL A 81 10.62 -13.00 30.40
C VAL A 81 10.50 -14.19 29.48
N VAL A 82 9.77 -15.23 29.92
CA VAL A 82 9.59 -16.47 29.19
C VAL A 82 8.11 -16.67 28.89
N TYR A 83 7.80 -16.87 27.61
CA TYR A 83 6.47 -17.23 27.12
C TYR A 83 6.53 -18.65 26.58
N GLU A 84 5.95 -19.60 27.29
CA GLU A 84 5.84 -21.01 26.88
C GLU A 84 4.56 -21.27 26.10
N GLY A 85 4.52 -22.31 25.26
CA GLY A 85 3.37 -22.67 24.44
C GLY A 85 3.05 -21.64 23.35
N VAL A 86 4.08 -20.98 22.84
CA VAL A 86 3.95 -20.00 21.75
C VAL A 86 3.85 -20.75 20.43
N GLY A 87 2.93 -20.33 19.56
CA GLY A 87 2.86 -20.81 18.19
C GLY A 87 3.80 -20.02 17.27
N VAL A 88 4.62 -20.71 16.51
CA VAL A 88 5.49 -20.12 15.50
C VAL A 88 5.25 -20.78 14.16
N LYS A 89 5.17 -19.98 13.09
CA LYS A 89 5.16 -20.47 11.71
C LYS A 89 5.94 -19.52 10.81
N LEU A 90 6.42 -20.05 9.67
CA LEU A 90 7.12 -19.23 8.69
C LEU A 90 6.12 -18.40 7.87
N LYS A 91 6.58 -17.27 7.40
CA LYS A 91 5.84 -16.37 6.52
C LYS A 91 6.71 -15.83 5.39
N GLY A 92 6.15 -15.00 4.55
CA GLY A 92 6.77 -14.47 3.34
C GLY A 92 6.26 -15.19 2.09
N ALA A 93 6.42 -14.55 0.94
CA ALA A 93 6.06 -15.09 -0.38
C ALA A 93 7.24 -14.89 -1.33
N ALA A 94 7.00 -14.80 -2.63
CA ALA A 94 8.04 -14.56 -3.62
C ALA A 94 8.97 -13.41 -3.21
N GLY A 95 10.28 -13.65 -3.27
CA GLY A 95 11.31 -12.69 -2.89
C GLY A 95 11.64 -12.63 -1.38
N SER A 96 10.67 -12.78 -0.49
CA SER A 96 10.87 -12.63 0.97
C SER A 96 10.87 -13.95 1.76
N PHE A 97 10.33 -15.03 1.21
CA PHE A 97 10.37 -16.33 1.87
C PHE A 97 11.80 -16.86 1.98
N ARG A 98 12.13 -17.37 3.16
CA ARG A 98 13.37 -18.11 3.44
C ARG A 98 13.06 -19.34 4.26
N GLU A 99 13.78 -20.42 3.98
CA GLU A 99 13.74 -21.66 4.75
C GLU A 99 14.17 -21.45 6.19
N ILE A 100 13.77 -22.35 7.11
CA ILE A 100 14.08 -22.25 8.54
C ILE A 100 15.60 -22.21 8.82
N ASP A 101 16.40 -22.83 7.98
CA ASP A 101 17.85 -22.89 8.12
C ASP A 101 18.57 -21.61 7.63
N ASP A 102 17.89 -20.75 6.89
CA ASP A 102 18.42 -19.47 6.40
C ASP A 102 18.06 -18.33 7.38
N ARG A 103 17.37 -17.33 6.93
CA ARG A 103 16.87 -16.16 7.67
C ARG A 103 15.34 -16.02 7.49
N PRO A 104 14.54 -16.93 8.07
CA PRO A 104 13.11 -16.96 7.85
C PRO A 104 12.39 -15.79 8.51
N ALA A 105 11.28 -15.36 7.92
CA ALA A 105 10.33 -14.48 8.59
C ALA A 105 9.31 -15.33 9.36
N PHE A 106 8.83 -14.81 10.50
CA PHE A 106 7.95 -15.54 11.40
C PHE A 106 6.61 -14.83 11.64
N THR A 107 5.58 -15.63 11.88
CA THR A 107 4.41 -15.23 12.65
C THR A 107 4.50 -15.87 14.01
N VAL A 108 4.45 -15.05 15.06
CA VAL A 108 4.49 -15.48 16.47
C VAL A 108 3.11 -15.26 17.08
N ASP A 109 2.51 -16.30 17.65
CA ASP A 109 1.20 -16.30 18.29
C ASP A 109 1.34 -16.77 19.74
N LEU A 110 1.24 -15.83 20.67
CA LEU A 110 1.51 -16.09 22.11
C LEU A 110 0.41 -16.89 22.81
N ASP A 111 -0.74 -17.01 22.14
CA ASP A 111 -1.93 -17.67 22.70
C ASP A 111 -2.25 -19.01 22.01
N LYS A 112 -1.34 -19.49 21.14
CA LYS A 112 -1.64 -20.63 20.26
C LYS A 112 -1.73 -21.98 21.00
N PHE A 113 -0.79 -22.23 21.91
CA PHE A 113 -0.67 -23.49 22.65
C PHE A 113 -0.69 -23.34 24.18
N GLY A 114 -0.81 -22.13 24.72
CA GLY A 114 -0.64 -21.89 26.14
C GLY A 114 -1.55 -20.89 26.82
N GLY A 115 -2.60 -20.40 26.17
CA GLY A 115 -3.69 -19.58 26.74
C GLY A 115 -3.28 -18.19 27.27
N ASP A 116 -4.03 -17.20 26.90
CA ASP A 116 -4.08 -15.79 27.38
C ASP A 116 -2.75 -15.05 27.64
N LYS A 117 -1.66 -15.45 27.00
CA LYS A 117 -0.38 -14.74 27.07
C LYS A 117 -0.34 -13.60 26.05
N THR A 118 0.25 -12.49 26.45
CA THR A 118 0.41 -11.33 25.56
C THR A 118 1.78 -10.69 25.75
N PHE A 119 2.34 -10.18 24.67
CA PHE A 119 3.49 -9.28 24.69
C PHE A 119 3.00 -7.84 24.57
N ARG A 120 3.08 -7.05 25.64
CA ARG A 120 2.58 -5.66 25.64
C ARG A 120 1.14 -5.57 25.09
N ASP A 121 0.26 -6.43 25.57
CA ASP A 121 -1.11 -6.59 25.07
C ASP A 121 -1.28 -7.13 23.65
N LEU A 122 -0.22 -7.47 22.93
CA LEU A 122 -0.28 -8.15 21.64
C LEU A 122 -0.36 -9.68 21.85
N LYS A 123 -1.38 -10.30 21.30
CA LYS A 123 -1.48 -11.78 21.23
C LYS A 123 -0.61 -12.35 20.11
N LYS A 124 -0.43 -11.58 19.04
CA LYS A 124 0.26 -12.02 17.84
C LYS A 124 1.05 -10.88 17.21
N PHE A 125 2.19 -11.20 16.62
CA PHE A 125 2.98 -10.25 15.81
C PHE A 125 3.77 -10.97 14.71
N HIS A 126 4.24 -10.20 13.75
CA HIS A 126 5.13 -10.67 12.69
C HIS A 126 6.55 -10.20 12.93
N LEU A 127 7.51 -11.06 12.60
CA LEU A 127 8.94 -10.74 12.50
C LEU A 127 9.33 -10.90 11.03
N ASN A 128 9.42 -9.80 10.31
CA ASN A 128 9.84 -9.76 8.91
C ASN A 128 11.37 -9.72 8.84
N ASN A 129 11.93 -10.58 8.01
CA ASN A 129 13.39 -10.73 7.87
C ASN A 129 14.10 -9.57 7.16
N ALA A 130 13.36 -8.61 6.59
CA ALA A 130 13.87 -7.43 5.89
C ALA A 130 14.86 -7.73 4.75
N VAL A 131 14.76 -8.89 4.09
CA VAL A 131 15.64 -9.26 2.97
C VAL A 131 15.42 -8.42 1.71
N GLN A 132 14.37 -7.60 1.69
CA GLN A 132 14.05 -6.68 0.60
C GLN A 132 14.18 -5.20 1.02
N ASP A 133 14.63 -4.93 2.25
CA ASP A 133 14.82 -3.57 2.77
C ASP A 133 16.04 -3.46 3.70
N ASP A 134 17.20 -3.21 3.13
CA ASP A 134 18.44 -3.02 3.89
C ASP A 134 18.43 -1.76 4.76
N SER A 135 17.45 -0.86 4.55
CA SER A 135 17.28 0.32 5.41
C SER A 135 16.48 0.02 6.68
N TYR A 136 15.71 -1.07 6.70
CA TYR A 136 14.72 -1.41 7.75
C TYR A 136 13.64 -0.33 7.97
N CYS A 137 13.45 0.58 7.00
CA CYS A 137 12.61 1.76 7.18
C CYS A 137 11.32 1.74 6.37
N HIS A 138 11.22 0.96 5.28
CA HIS A 138 10.10 1.06 4.34
C HIS A 138 8.75 0.76 5.00
N ASP A 139 8.59 -0.40 5.63
CA ASP A 139 7.35 -0.77 6.35
C ASP A 139 6.99 0.24 7.45
N LEU A 140 7.99 0.75 8.19
CA LEU A 140 7.77 1.71 9.27
C LEU A 140 7.28 3.05 8.73
N LEU A 141 7.97 3.61 7.73
CA LEU A 141 7.56 4.89 7.12
C LEU A 141 6.20 4.79 6.45
N GLY A 142 5.95 3.71 5.70
CA GLY A 142 4.67 3.47 5.06
C GLY A 142 3.53 3.46 6.09
N ALA A 143 3.69 2.69 7.16
CA ALA A 143 2.72 2.62 8.25
C ALA A 143 2.49 3.99 8.91
N GLU A 144 3.57 4.73 9.23
CA GLU A 144 3.49 6.05 9.84
C GLU A 144 2.79 7.07 8.94
N VAL A 145 3.01 7.05 7.62
CA VAL A 145 2.34 7.93 6.65
C VAL A 145 0.84 7.61 6.58
N PHE A 146 0.44 6.33 6.52
CA PHE A 146 -0.98 5.94 6.57
C PHE A 146 -1.64 6.39 7.87
N LEU A 147 -1.01 6.16 9.02
CA LEU A 147 -1.53 6.57 10.32
C LEU A 147 -1.62 8.10 10.46
N ALA A 148 -0.64 8.85 9.95
CA ALA A 148 -0.65 10.31 9.92
C ALA A 148 -1.78 10.88 9.03
N ALA A 149 -2.14 10.16 7.96
CA ALA A 149 -3.32 10.43 7.14
C ALA A 149 -4.63 10.00 7.82
N LYS A 150 -4.58 9.53 9.08
CA LYS A 150 -5.70 8.96 9.83
C LYS A 150 -6.33 7.75 9.12
N TYR A 151 -5.53 6.98 8.40
CA TYR A 151 -5.96 5.77 7.73
C TYR A 151 -5.49 4.52 8.50
N PRO A 152 -6.31 3.45 8.60
CA PRO A 152 -5.92 2.24 9.32
C PRO A 152 -4.69 1.57 8.72
N ALA A 153 -3.65 1.39 9.53
CA ALA A 153 -2.45 0.65 9.20
C ALA A 153 -1.87 -0.02 10.44
N VAL A 154 -1.13 -1.10 10.25
CA VAL A 154 -0.43 -1.80 11.32
C VAL A 154 0.72 -0.95 11.85
N ARG A 155 1.02 -1.05 13.13
CA ARG A 155 2.19 -0.39 13.73
C ARG A 155 3.43 -1.24 13.50
N VAL A 156 4.57 -0.58 13.36
CA VAL A 156 5.85 -1.19 13.00
C VAL A 156 6.95 -0.72 13.95
N THR A 157 7.83 -1.61 14.34
CA THR A 157 9.09 -1.35 15.04
C THR A 157 10.12 -2.40 14.63
N HIS A 158 11.15 -2.63 15.44
CA HIS A 158 12.22 -3.58 15.17
C HIS A 158 12.40 -4.53 16.35
N ALA A 159 13.01 -5.70 16.09
CA ALA A 159 13.41 -6.65 17.12
C ALA A 159 14.72 -7.33 16.72
N ARG A 160 15.55 -7.68 17.69
CA ARG A 160 16.69 -8.58 17.50
C ARG A 160 16.22 -10.02 17.72
N VAL A 161 16.51 -10.93 16.78
CA VAL A 161 15.94 -12.27 16.78
C VAL A 161 17.02 -13.35 16.79
N TRP A 162 16.81 -14.36 17.63
CA TRP A 162 17.56 -15.63 17.64
C TRP A 162 16.59 -16.79 17.42
N LEU A 163 17.06 -17.79 16.69
CA LEU A 163 16.44 -19.11 16.60
C LEU A 163 17.36 -20.11 17.28
N ASN A 164 16.91 -20.65 18.41
CA ASN A 164 17.77 -21.43 19.31
C ASN A 164 19.06 -20.64 19.64
N ASP A 165 20.21 -21.14 19.27
CA ASP A 165 21.50 -20.45 19.49
C ASP A 165 21.99 -19.68 18.25
N LYS A 166 21.27 -19.76 17.12
CA LYS A 166 21.59 -19.03 15.90
C LYS A 166 21.08 -17.60 15.97
N ASP A 167 21.98 -16.64 15.87
CA ASP A 167 21.65 -15.23 15.74
C ASP A 167 21.14 -14.95 14.31
N LEU A 168 19.89 -14.55 14.18
CA LEU A 168 19.26 -14.20 12.91
C LEU A 168 19.36 -12.71 12.58
N GLY A 169 19.76 -11.89 13.53
CA GLY A 169 19.96 -10.47 13.32
C GLY A 169 18.77 -9.59 13.61
N LEU A 170 18.74 -8.42 12.97
CA LEU A 170 17.69 -7.41 13.13
C LEU A 170 16.50 -7.72 12.21
N TYR A 171 15.29 -7.63 12.75
CA TYR A 171 14.02 -7.87 12.07
C TYR A 171 13.11 -6.65 12.16
N VAL A 172 12.24 -6.47 11.18
CA VAL A 172 11.12 -5.54 11.27
C VAL A 172 9.97 -6.25 11.98
N MET A 173 9.58 -5.75 13.15
CA MET A 173 8.46 -6.27 13.93
C MET A 173 7.19 -5.53 13.57
N LYS A 174 6.16 -6.27 13.20
CA LYS A 174 4.87 -5.72 12.76
C LYS A 174 3.72 -6.27 13.59
N GLU A 175 2.78 -5.40 13.90
CA GLU A 175 1.49 -5.79 14.40
C GLU A 175 0.73 -6.68 13.39
N THR A 176 -0.18 -7.52 13.87
CA THR A 176 -1.08 -8.31 13.01
C THR A 176 -2.43 -7.63 12.85
N PHE A 177 -3.16 -7.99 11.81
CA PHE A 177 -4.56 -7.61 11.62
C PHE A 177 -5.45 -8.51 12.47
N ASP A 178 -5.52 -8.24 13.75
CA ASP A 178 -6.30 -8.97 14.74
C ASP A 178 -7.46 -8.12 15.30
N PRO A 179 -8.32 -8.67 16.19
CA PRO A 179 -9.40 -7.89 16.79
C PRO A 179 -8.94 -6.65 17.55
N LYS A 180 -7.71 -6.63 18.10
CA LYS A 180 -7.14 -5.42 18.73
C LYS A 180 -6.81 -4.35 17.71
N PHE A 181 -6.18 -4.73 16.59
CA PHE A 181 -5.99 -3.83 15.46
C PHE A 181 -7.33 -3.24 15.00
N LEU A 182 -8.33 -4.09 14.74
CA LEU A 182 -9.65 -3.62 14.32
C LEU A 182 -10.27 -2.68 15.35
N GLY A 183 -10.18 -3.00 16.65
CA GLY A 183 -10.71 -2.18 17.74
C GLY A 183 -10.02 -0.83 17.92
N ARG A 184 -8.83 -0.63 17.33
CA ARG A 184 -8.20 0.70 17.29
C ARG A 184 -8.77 1.60 16.20
N HIS A 185 -9.29 1.04 15.15
CA HIS A 185 -9.69 1.78 13.96
C HIS A 185 -11.20 1.77 13.69
N PHE A 186 -11.90 0.76 14.19
CA PHE A 186 -13.33 0.56 13.92
C PHE A 186 -14.12 0.37 15.21
N THR A 187 -15.38 0.78 15.20
CA THR A 187 -16.30 0.63 16.34
C THR A 187 -16.74 -0.83 16.54
N LYS A 188 -16.69 -1.63 15.51
CA LYS A 188 -16.96 -3.07 15.52
C LYS A 188 -15.78 -3.83 14.99
N THR A 189 -15.57 -5.04 15.52
CA THR A 189 -14.40 -5.90 15.17
C THR A 189 -14.82 -7.26 14.61
N ASN A 190 -16.11 -7.52 14.52
CA ASN A 190 -16.69 -8.81 14.12
C ASN A 190 -17.18 -8.84 12.67
N GLY A 191 -16.73 -7.89 11.84
CA GLY A 191 -17.00 -7.88 10.40
C GLY A 191 -16.22 -8.95 9.64
N SER A 192 -16.59 -9.16 8.36
CA SER A 192 -15.86 -10.06 7.48
C SER A 192 -14.49 -9.48 7.17
N PHE A 193 -13.44 -10.28 7.34
CA PHE A 193 -12.06 -9.89 7.11
C PHE A 193 -11.39 -10.88 6.15
N PHE A 194 -10.77 -10.37 5.08
CA PHE A 194 -10.21 -11.16 3.99
C PHE A 194 -8.73 -10.88 3.78
N ASP A 195 -7.97 -11.94 3.47
CA ASP A 195 -6.64 -11.84 2.89
C ASP A 195 -6.75 -11.53 1.40
N GLY A 196 -6.00 -10.56 0.90
CA GLY A 196 -5.96 -10.19 -0.52
C GLY A 196 -5.31 -11.24 -1.44
N GLY A 197 -4.77 -12.32 -0.85
CA GLY A 197 -4.10 -13.35 -1.63
C GLY A 197 -2.76 -12.89 -2.21
N PHE A 198 -2.31 -13.60 -3.24
CA PHE A 198 -1.06 -13.30 -3.96
C PHE A 198 -1.37 -12.95 -5.42
N CYS A 199 -1.15 -11.71 -5.79
CA CYS A 199 -1.44 -11.17 -7.14
C CYS A 199 -2.86 -11.48 -7.61
N GLN A 200 -3.84 -11.44 -6.70
CA GLN A 200 -5.25 -11.70 -6.97
C GLN A 200 -6.07 -10.44 -6.74
N ASP A 201 -6.99 -10.14 -7.65
CA ASP A 201 -7.99 -9.10 -7.41
C ASP A 201 -9.14 -9.66 -6.55
N ILE A 202 -10.04 -8.79 -6.12
CA ILE A 202 -11.14 -9.15 -5.20
C ILE A 202 -12.14 -10.16 -5.78
N ASP A 203 -12.11 -10.42 -7.07
CA ASP A 203 -12.90 -11.48 -7.76
C ASP A 203 -12.25 -12.86 -7.68
N GLY A 204 -11.01 -12.95 -7.17
CA GLY A 204 -10.36 -14.20 -6.85
C GLY A 204 -10.93 -14.89 -5.61
N GLU A 205 -10.40 -16.07 -5.33
CA GLU A 205 -10.80 -16.84 -4.14
C GLU A 205 -10.05 -16.38 -2.88
N LEU A 206 -10.33 -15.15 -2.44
CA LEU A 206 -9.70 -14.59 -1.25
C LEU A 206 -10.05 -15.40 0.01
N GLU A 207 -9.06 -15.68 0.85
CA GLU A 207 -9.25 -16.36 2.12
C GLU A 207 -9.99 -15.45 3.11
N LYS A 208 -11.07 -15.97 3.72
CA LYS A 208 -11.74 -15.27 4.81
C LYS A 208 -11.07 -15.61 6.14
N LEU A 209 -10.40 -14.64 6.72
CA LEU A 209 -9.63 -14.78 7.96
C LEU A 209 -10.51 -14.74 9.21
N SER A 210 -11.57 -13.92 9.21
CA SER A 210 -12.50 -13.82 10.34
C SER A 210 -13.87 -13.25 9.93
N GLY A 211 -14.80 -13.19 10.89
CA GLY A 211 -16.16 -12.71 10.71
C GLY A 211 -17.21 -13.81 10.66
N PRO A 212 -18.50 -13.45 10.51
CA PRO A 212 -19.59 -14.41 10.50
C PRO A 212 -19.53 -15.31 9.27
N LYS A 213 -19.94 -16.60 9.44
CA LYS A 213 -20.01 -17.62 8.36
C LYS A 213 -18.69 -17.80 7.61
N LYS A 214 -17.85 -18.71 8.09
CA LYS A 214 -16.46 -18.94 7.68
C LYS A 214 -16.19 -18.85 6.17
N ASN A 215 -17.05 -19.41 5.33
CA ASN A 215 -16.85 -19.47 3.87
C ASN A 215 -17.71 -18.46 3.08
N ASP A 216 -18.40 -17.56 3.76
CA ASP A 216 -19.27 -16.59 3.10
C ASP A 216 -18.46 -15.43 2.52
N ARG A 217 -18.55 -15.26 1.20
CA ARG A 217 -17.93 -14.18 0.42
C ARG A 217 -18.96 -13.27 -0.26
N SER A 218 -20.21 -13.30 0.21
CA SER A 218 -21.32 -12.54 -0.40
C SER A 218 -21.02 -11.03 -0.42
N ASP A 219 -20.35 -10.49 0.60
CA ASP A 219 -19.96 -9.08 0.67
C ASP A 219 -18.98 -8.71 -0.46
N LEU A 220 -17.95 -9.56 -0.72
CA LEU A 220 -17.01 -9.35 -1.84
C LEU A 220 -17.71 -9.47 -3.19
N LYS A 221 -18.56 -10.49 -3.37
CA LYS A 221 -19.35 -10.66 -4.61
C LYS A 221 -20.19 -9.43 -4.90
N ALA A 222 -20.90 -8.92 -3.89
CA ALA A 222 -21.72 -7.72 -4.05
C ALA A 222 -20.88 -6.47 -4.41
N LEU A 223 -19.64 -6.35 -3.88
CA LEU A 223 -18.72 -5.26 -4.24
C LEU A 223 -18.22 -5.39 -5.69
N ILE A 224 -17.89 -6.61 -6.14
CA ILE A 224 -17.48 -6.90 -7.52
C ILE A 224 -18.61 -6.60 -8.49
N GLU A 225 -19.83 -7.09 -8.19
CA GLU A 225 -21.03 -6.83 -9.00
C GLU A 225 -21.31 -5.33 -9.12
N ALA A 226 -21.16 -4.60 -8.02
CA ALA A 226 -21.28 -3.14 -8.02
C ALA A 226 -20.25 -2.49 -8.95
N ALA A 227 -18.98 -2.92 -8.89
CA ALA A 227 -17.91 -2.37 -9.72
C ALA A 227 -18.06 -2.68 -11.21
N ARG A 228 -18.65 -3.82 -11.54
CA ARG A 228 -18.86 -4.31 -12.92
C ARG A 228 -20.21 -3.96 -13.52
N ASP A 229 -21.09 -3.26 -12.79
CA ASP A 229 -22.37 -2.85 -13.33
C ASP A 229 -22.16 -2.05 -14.64
N PRO A 230 -22.79 -2.45 -15.76
CA PRO A 230 -22.60 -1.78 -17.04
C PRO A 230 -23.17 -0.36 -17.07
N ASP A 231 -24.23 -0.08 -16.29
CA ASP A 231 -24.80 1.25 -16.14
C ASP A 231 -23.93 2.09 -15.17
N PRO A 232 -23.30 3.18 -15.61
CA PRO A 232 -22.45 3.99 -14.76
C PRO A 232 -23.19 4.61 -13.57
N VAL A 233 -24.47 4.97 -13.71
CA VAL A 233 -25.27 5.55 -12.63
C VAL A 233 -25.52 4.50 -11.53
N GLN A 234 -25.94 3.30 -11.93
CA GLN A 234 -26.15 2.19 -10.99
C GLN A 234 -24.84 1.74 -10.35
N ARG A 235 -23.76 1.65 -11.13
CA ARG A 235 -22.42 1.31 -10.63
C ARG A 235 -22.00 2.22 -9.50
N PHE A 236 -22.07 3.53 -9.71
CA PHE A 236 -21.59 4.50 -8.70
C PHE A 236 -22.47 4.46 -7.45
N LYS A 237 -23.79 4.37 -7.60
CA LYS A 237 -24.71 4.22 -6.47
C LYS A 237 -24.40 2.95 -5.65
N LYS A 238 -24.26 1.80 -6.31
CA LYS A 238 -23.95 0.53 -5.64
C LYS A 238 -22.57 0.53 -4.98
N LEU A 239 -21.57 1.19 -5.59
CA LEU A 239 -20.26 1.36 -4.98
C LEU A 239 -20.33 2.21 -3.72
N GLU A 240 -21.07 3.31 -3.69
CA GLU A 240 -21.26 4.12 -2.48
C GLU A 240 -21.93 3.34 -1.33
N GLU A 241 -22.79 2.38 -1.65
CA GLU A 241 -23.42 1.50 -0.65
C GLU A 241 -22.45 0.47 -0.07
N ARG A 242 -21.40 0.05 -0.82
CA ARG A 242 -20.51 -1.06 -0.49
C ARG A 242 -19.08 -0.67 -0.14
N LEU A 243 -18.68 0.55 -0.46
CA LEU A 243 -17.32 1.03 -0.30
C LEU A 243 -17.32 2.38 0.43
N ASP A 244 -16.43 2.58 1.37
CA ASP A 244 -16.13 3.92 1.85
C ASP A 244 -15.31 4.67 0.82
N ILE A 245 -15.98 5.46 -0.02
CA ILE A 245 -15.34 6.10 -1.19
C ILE A 245 -14.21 7.05 -0.74
N ASP A 246 -14.42 7.88 0.29
CA ASP A 246 -13.39 8.82 0.72
C ASP A 246 -12.19 8.12 1.36
N GLY A 247 -12.45 7.09 2.17
CA GLY A 247 -11.41 6.22 2.69
C GLY A 247 -10.65 5.51 1.57
N PHE A 248 -11.35 4.93 0.60
CA PHE A 248 -10.71 4.25 -0.52
C PHE A 248 -9.86 5.21 -1.38
N LEU A 249 -10.34 6.43 -1.65
CA LEU A 249 -9.54 7.44 -2.34
C LEU A 249 -8.27 7.81 -1.55
N THR A 250 -8.35 7.84 -0.22
CA THR A 250 -7.16 8.05 0.63
C THR A 250 -6.20 6.88 0.52
N PHE A 251 -6.69 5.64 0.55
CA PHE A 251 -5.89 4.42 0.39
C PHE A 251 -5.15 4.41 -0.95
N VAL A 252 -5.87 4.61 -2.06
CA VAL A 252 -5.29 4.66 -3.42
C VAL A 252 -4.24 5.76 -3.53
N SER A 253 -4.56 6.97 -3.01
CA SER A 253 -3.61 8.08 -3.04
C SER A 253 -2.31 7.74 -2.32
N LEU A 254 -2.40 7.14 -1.12
CA LEU A 254 -1.22 6.78 -0.33
C LEU A 254 -0.43 5.64 -0.96
N GLU A 255 -1.07 4.58 -1.48
CA GLU A 255 -0.35 3.52 -2.20
C GLU A 255 0.48 4.08 -3.36
N LEU A 256 -0.14 4.94 -4.19
CA LEU A 256 0.55 5.53 -5.33
C LEU A 256 1.63 6.55 -4.90
N MET A 257 1.37 7.38 -3.89
CA MET A 257 2.34 8.37 -3.40
C MET A 257 3.55 7.72 -2.72
N LEU A 258 3.36 6.60 -2.04
CA LEU A 258 4.44 5.79 -1.44
C LEU A 258 5.22 4.98 -2.48
N GLY A 259 4.71 4.87 -3.72
CA GLY A 259 5.28 3.99 -4.75
C GLY A 259 5.14 2.52 -4.37
N HIS A 260 4.00 2.13 -3.76
CA HIS A 260 3.72 0.74 -3.39
C HIS A 260 3.33 -0.07 -4.63
N TRP A 261 4.34 -0.35 -5.46
CA TRP A 261 4.16 -1.04 -6.74
C TRP A 261 3.56 -2.44 -6.59
N ASP A 262 3.87 -3.11 -5.48
CA ASP A 262 3.35 -4.45 -5.14
C ASP A 262 2.09 -4.39 -4.26
N GLY A 263 1.40 -3.24 -4.24
CA GLY A 263 0.14 -3.04 -3.54
C GLY A 263 -1.08 -3.43 -4.36
N TYR A 264 -2.28 -3.18 -3.80
CA TYR A 264 -3.55 -3.48 -4.45
C TYR A 264 -3.69 -2.77 -5.80
N CYS A 265 -3.41 -1.47 -5.83
CA CYS A 265 -3.69 -0.65 -7.01
C CYS A 265 -2.95 -1.12 -8.27
N GLN A 266 -1.68 -1.51 -8.14
CA GLN A 266 -0.82 -1.84 -9.29
C GLN A 266 -0.71 -3.34 -9.52
N ASN A 267 -0.42 -4.13 -8.48
CA ASN A 267 -0.16 -5.56 -8.61
C ASN A 267 -1.24 -6.46 -7.99
N ARG A 268 -2.30 -5.89 -7.42
CA ARG A 268 -3.37 -6.65 -6.75
C ARG A 268 -2.82 -7.61 -5.70
N ASN A 269 -1.80 -7.13 -4.96
CA ASN A 269 -1.10 -7.87 -3.93
C ASN A 269 -1.05 -7.05 -2.64
N ASN A 270 -0.56 -7.61 -1.56
CA ASN A 270 -0.25 -6.90 -0.32
C ASN A 270 -1.37 -6.00 0.21
N TYR A 271 -2.60 -6.50 0.25
CA TYR A 271 -3.74 -5.80 0.83
C TYR A 271 -4.59 -6.72 1.69
N ARG A 272 -5.45 -6.12 2.52
CA ARG A 272 -6.50 -6.81 3.27
C ARG A 272 -7.80 -6.07 3.07
N ILE A 273 -8.93 -6.76 3.23
CA ILE A 273 -10.25 -6.14 3.16
C ILE A 273 -11.01 -6.41 4.44
N TYR A 274 -11.49 -5.34 5.05
CA TYR A 274 -12.41 -5.40 6.17
C TYR A 274 -13.78 -4.85 5.76
N ILE A 275 -14.84 -5.65 5.95
CA ILE A 275 -16.21 -5.20 5.76
C ILE A 275 -16.74 -4.78 7.12
N GLU A 276 -16.91 -3.48 7.32
CA GLU A 276 -17.41 -2.95 8.58
C GLU A 276 -18.90 -3.34 8.76
N PRO A 277 -19.27 -4.04 9.85
CA PRO A 277 -20.59 -4.69 9.92
C PRO A 277 -21.77 -3.72 10.10
N THR A 278 -21.56 -2.50 10.58
CA THR A 278 -22.62 -1.51 10.75
C THR A 278 -22.98 -0.84 9.43
N THR A 279 -21.98 -0.41 8.67
CA THR A 279 -22.15 0.32 7.41
C THR A 279 -22.21 -0.59 6.20
N LYS A 280 -21.75 -1.85 6.34
CA LYS A 280 -21.54 -2.82 5.26
C LYS A 280 -20.55 -2.35 4.19
N LYS A 281 -19.70 -1.38 4.54
CA LYS A 281 -18.71 -0.83 3.62
C LYS A 281 -17.36 -1.53 3.76
N ALA A 282 -16.74 -1.76 2.61
CA ALA A 282 -15.40 -2.32 2.51
C ALA A 282 -14.34 -1.26 2.81
N TRP A 283 -13.31 -1.68 3.53
CA TRP A 283 -12.07 -0.95 3.80
C TRP A 283 -10.89 -1.76 3.31
N PHE A 284 -10.10 -1.18 2.43
CA PHE A 284 -8.83 -1.77 1.99
C PHE A 284 -7.74 -1.34 2.95
N LEU A 285 -6.90 -2.28 3.37
CA LEU A 285 -5.86 -2.04 4.36
C LEU A 285 -4.50 -2.39 3.76
N PRO A 286 -3.46 -1.53 3.91
CA PRO A 286 -2.15 -1.75 3.32
C PRO A 286 -1.40 -2.86 4.03
N HIS A 287 -0.65 -3.67 3.28
CA HIS A 287 0.21 -4.74 3.78
C HIS A 287 1.49 -4.82 2.94
N GLY A 288 2.53 -5.55 3.41
CA GLY A 288 3.74 -5.86 2.64
C GLY A 288 4.44 -4.62 2.05
N MET A 289 4.70 -3.61 2.87
CA MET A 289 5.25 -2.31 2.45
C MET A 289 6.79 -2.26 2.52
N ASP A 290 7.47 -3.37 2.33
CA ASP A 290 8.93 -3.48 2.42
C ASP A 290 9.69 -3.05 1.16
N GLN A 291 8.99 -2.68 0.07
CA GLN A 291 9.57 -2.21 -1.19
C GLN A 291 9.03 -0.84 -1.64
N LEU A 292 8.78 0.07 -0.70
CA LEU A 292 8.30 1.42 -1.00
C LEU A 292 9.40 2.32 -1.58
N PHE A 293 9.00 3.45 -2.17
CA PHE A 293 9.90 4.50 -2.63
C PHE A 293 10.98 4.05 -3.63
N GLY A 294 10.68 3.03 -4.44
CA GLY A 294 11.63 2.48 -5.42
C GLY A 294 11.93 3.45 -6.55
N ASP A 295 10.90 3.88 -7.27
CA ASP A 295 10.97 4.86 -8.35
C ASP A 295 10.41 6.21 -7.89
N PRO A 296 11.26 7.25 -7.76
CA PRO A 296 10.79 8.59 -7.37
C PRO A 296 9.81 9.20 -8.37
N ASP A 297 9.87 8.84 -9.63
CA ASP A 297 9.05 9.40 -10.70
C ASP A 297 7.82 8.56 -11.03
N ALA A 298 7.59 7.45 -10.29
CA ALA A 298 6.39 6.64 -10.43
C ALA A 298 5.13 7.51 -10.43
N SER A 299 4.26 7.31 -11.44
CA SER A 299 3.08 8.14 -11.62
C SER A 299 2.05 7.94 -10.52
N VAL A 300 1.54 9.05 -9.97
CA VAL A 300 0.36 9.06 -9.08
C VAL A 300 -0.93 9.38 -9.83
N LEU A 301 -0.85 9.68 -11.13
CA LEU A 301 -1.98 10.11 -11.94
C LEU A 301 -2.38 9.05 -12.98
N GLU A 302 -1.61 7.99 -13.13
CA GLU A 302 -1.98 6.86 -13.97
C GLU A 302 -3.05 6.03 -13.26
N TYR A 303 -4.03 5.57 -14.05
CA TYR A 303 -5.13 4.79 -13.50
C TYR A 303 -4.71 3.32 -13.36
N PRO A 304 -4.59 2.83 -12.11
CA PRO A 304 -4.25 1.43 -11.88
C PRO A 304 -5.36 0.50 -12.39
N ALA A 305 -4.97 -0.69 -12.81
CA ALA A 305 -5.89 -1.67 -13.42
C ALA A 305 -6.63 -2.57 -12.42
N ALA A 306 -6.48 -2.36 -11.10
CA ALA A 306 -7.24 -3.12 -10.11
C ALA A 306 -8.74 -2.78 -10.18
N THR A 307 -9.59 -3.79 -10.13
CA THR A 307 -11.02 -3.70 -10.44
C THR A 307 -11.75 -2.56 -9.73
N ILE A 308 -11.55 -2.43 -8.42
CA ILE A 308 -12.25 -1.38 -7.66
C ILE A 308 -11.63 -0.01 -7.94
N THR A 309 -10.31 0.08 -8.06
CA THR A 309 -9.64 1.35 -8.36
C THR A 309 -10.07 1.89 -9.71
N GLU A 310 -10.10 1.03 -10.74
CA GLU A 310 -10.57 1.40 -12.06
C GLU A 310 -12.04 1.84 -12.03
N ALA A 311 -12.93 1.09 -11.37
CA ALA A 311 -14.35 1.40 -11.29
C ALA A 311 -14.62 2.74 -10.58
N VAL A 312 -13.90 3.01 -9.49
CA VAL A 312 -13.99 4.27 -8.72
C VAL A 312 -13.46 5.45 -9.54
N LEU A 313 -12.27 5.34 -10.14
CA LEU A 313 -11.66 6.44 -10.88
C LEU A 313 -12.29 6.70 -12.27
N ARG A 314 -13.18 5.84 -12.74
CA ARG A 314 -14.05 6.13 -13.89
C ARG A 314 -15.08 7.21 -13.59
N ASN A 315 -15.45 7.43 -12.32
CA ASN A 315 -16.31 8.54 -11.93
C ASN A 315 -15.53 9.87 -11.97
N PRO A 316 -15.93 10.86 -12.78
CA PRO A 316 -15.19 12.12 -12.90
C PRO A 316 -15.13 12.92 -11.59
N GLU A 317 -16.20 12.89 -10.77
CA GLU A 317 -16.25 13.56 -9.48
C GLU A 317 -15.28 12.92 -8.48
N TRP A 318 -15.29 11.58 -8.37
CA TRP A 318 -14.38 10.85 -7.48
C TRP A 318 -12.92 10.98 -7.94
N ARG A 319 -12.69 11.04 -9.25
CA ARG A 319 -11.37 11.30 -9.79
C ARG A 319 -10.86 12.71 -9.45
N ALA A 320 -11.73 13.71 -9.51
CA ALA A 320 -11.38 15.06 -9.05
C ALA A 320 -11.08 15.07 -7.53
N ARG A 321 -11.88 14.36 -6.72
CA ARG A 321 -11.61 14.18 -5.28
C ARG A 321 -10.30 13.45 -5.04
N PHE A 322 -9.98 12.41 -5.81
CA PHE A 322 -8.69 11.71 -5.74
C PHE A 322 -7.52 12.66 -5.99
N ARG A 323 -7.56 13.47 -7.04
CA ARG A 323 -6.51 14.45 -7.35
C ARG A 323 -6.36 15.49 -6.23
N LYS A 324 -7.48 15.95 -5.70
CA LYS A 324 -7.47 16.82 -4.51
C LYS A 324 -6.83 16.10 -3.31
N LYS A 325 -7.16 14.84 -3.08
CA LYS A 325 -6.60 14.03 -1.99
C LYS A 325 -5.08 13.90 -2.11
N VAL A 326 -4.54 13.65 -3.31
CA VAL A 326 -3.09 13.66 -3.56
C VAL A 326 -2.47 15.00 -3.13
N THR A 327 -3.09 16.13 -3.50
CA THR A 327 -2.62 17.46 -3.10
C THR A 327 -2.69 17.68 -1.59
N ASP A 328 -3.80 17.29 -0.94
CA ASP A 328 -4.01 17.45 0.50
C ASP A 328 -3.02 16.61 1.34
N LEU A 329 -2.55 15.49 0.79
CA LEU A 329 -1.60 14.57 1.45
C LEU A 329 -0.13 14.95 1.24
N LEU A 330 0.21 15.85 0.30
CA LEU A 330 1.59 16.28 0.05
C LEU A 330 2.37 16.68 1.33
N PRO A 331 1.77 17.36 2.33
CA PRO A 331 2.49 17.71 3.55
C PRO A 331 3.00 16.52 4.36
N LEU A 332 2.48 15.30 4.14
CA LEU A 332 3.00 14.08 4.77
C LEU A 332 4.30 13.60 4.12
N PHE A 333 4.54 14.00 2.88
CA PHE A 333 5.73 13.64 2.08
C PHE A 333 6.81 14.73 2.09
N ASN A 334 6.78 15.65 3.06
CA ASN A 334 7.87 16.61 3.24
C ASN A 334 9.14 15.85 3.68
N ALA A 335 10.04 15.61 2.73
CA ALA A 335 11.26 14.86 2.95
C ALA A 335 12.15 15.54 4.00
N LYS A 336 12.40 16.84 3.82
CA LYS A 336 13.32 17.61 4.67
C LYS A 336 12.87 17.73 6.12
N GLU A 337 11.59 17.97 6.36
CA GLU A 337 11.08 18.30 7.70
C GLU A 337 10.49 17.11 8.43
N LYS A 338 10.12 16.02 7.72
CA LYS A 338 9.43 14.87 8.30
C LYS A 338 10.15 13.55 8.06
N LEU A 339 10.23 13.12 6.78
CA LEU A 339 10.63 11.75 6.48
C LEU A 339 12.13 11.52 6.72
N VAL A 340 13.00 12.44 6.29
CA VAL A 340 14.45 12.32 6.49
C VAL A 340 14.83 12.41 7.97
N PRO A 341 14.34 13.36 8.79
CA PRO A 341 14.57 13.36 10.22
C PRO A 341 14.10 12.08 10.91
N ARG A 342 12.95 11.53 10.46
CA ARG A 342 12.46 10.27 11.00
C ARG A 342 13.38 9.09 10.70
N ILE A 343 13.90 9.01 9.49
CA ILE A 343 14.89 7.98 9.11
C ILE A 343 16.16 8.10 9.91
N GLU A 344 16.67 9.32 10.15
CA GLU A 344 17.86 9.50 10.98
C GLU A 344 17.63 9.03 12.43
N GLN A 345 16.49 9.32 13.02
CA GLN A 345 16.12 8.79 14.33
C GLN A 345 16.11 7.26 14.35
N VAL A 346 15.56 6.64 13.30
CA VAL A 346 15.57 5.17 13.18
C VAL A 346 17.00 4.65 13.05
N LYS A 347 17.81 5.26 12.18
CA LYS A 347 19.21 4.89 11.99
C LYS A 347 20.00 4.96 13.30
N GLU A 348 19.93 6.08 14.02
CA GLU A 348 20.58 6.25 15.32
C GLU A 348 20.16 5.18 16.33
N ARG A 349 18.88 4.84 16.37
CA ARG A 349 18.34 3.80 17.23
C ARG A 349 18.82 2.40 16.85
N LEU A 350 18.99 2.09 15.56
CA LEU A 350 19.42 0.80 15.05
C LEU A 350 20.94 0.60 15.13
N GLU A 351 21.73 1.68 15.04
CA GLU A 351 23.18 1.62 14.94
C GLU A 351 23.86 0.79 16.06
N PRO A 352 23.55 0.95 17.37
CA PRO A 352 24.17 0.13 18.41
C PRO A 352 23.81 -1.36 18.29
N VAL A 353 22.60 -1.68 17.82
CA VAL A 353 22.17 -3.06 17.61
C VAL A 353 22.91 -3.68 16.42
N LEU A 354 23.00 -2.96 15.31
CA LEU A 354 23.72 -3.38 14.11
C LEU A 354 25.21 -3.58 14.41
N LYS A 355 25.84 -2.63 15.12
CA LYS A 355 27.25 -2.73 15.50
C LYS A 355 27.54 -3.94 16.39
N ALA A 356 26.60 -4.30 17.27
CA ALA A 356 26.72 -5.50 18.11
C ALA A 356 26.53 -6.81 17.32
N MET A 357 25.97 -6.73 16.10
CA MET A 357 25.85 -7.90 15.19
C MET A 357 27.13 -8.11 14.39
N ASP A 358 27.56 -7.05 13.74
CA ASP A 358 28.74 -7.00 12.90
C ASP A 358 29.24 -5.56 12.87
N PRO A 359 30.54 -5.32 13.21
CA PRO A 359 31.12 -3.98 13.16
C PRO A 359 30.98 -3.27 11.81
N ALA A 360 30.83 -3.99 10.69
CA ALA A 360 30.62 -3.42 9.36
C ALA A 360 29.14 -3.11 9.04
N ALA A 361 28.19 -3.73 9.74
CA ALA A 361 26.76 -3.58 9.47
C ALA A 361 26.25 -2.12 9.48
N PRO A 362 26.71 -1.22 10.38
CA PRO A 362 26.30 0.18 10.35
C PRO A 362 26.70 0.90 9.05
N GLY A 363 27.82 0.53 8.44
CA GLY A 363 28.28 1.09 7.16
C GLY A 363 27.36 0.73 6.01
N HIS A 364 27.00 -0.56 5.89
CA HIS A 364 26.04 -1.08 4.90
C HIS A 364 24.67 -0.42 5.07
N HIS A 365 24.12 -0.45 6.27
CA HIS A 365 22.85 0.21 6.61
C HIS A 365 22.87 1.72 6.30
N GLY A 366 23.97 2.41 6.64
CA GLY A 366 24.17 3.81 6.31
C GLY A 366 24.12 4.10 4.81
N GLY A 367 24.61 3.18 3.98
CA GLY A 367 24.49 3.23 2.52
C GLY A 367 23.03 3.15 2.05
N ALA A 368 22.29 2.15 2.54
CA ALA A 368 20.87 1.95 2.22
C ALA A 368 20.01 3.16 2.66
N VAL A 369 20.28 3.68 3.85
CA VAL A 369 19.61 4.89 4.39
C VAL A 369 19.87 6.12 3.51
N ARG A 370 21.11 6.33 3.05
CA ARG A 370 21.41 7.45 2.12
C ARG A 370 20.61 7.33 0.84
N GLY A 371 20.64 6.16 0.20
CA GLY A 371 19.87 5.93 -1.01
C GLY A 371 18.36 6.15 -0.83
N LEU A 372 17.79 5.72 0.31
CA LEU A 372 16.38 5.98 0.62
C LEU A 372 16.10 7.48 0.79
N LYS A 373 16.97 8.23 1.48
CA LYS A 373 16.82 9.69 1.65
C LYS A 373 16.84 10.42 0.32
N ASP A 374 17.76 10.05 -0.58
CA ASP A 374 17.85 10.65 -1.91
C ASP A 374 16.58 10.40 -2.73
N ARG A 375 16.06 9.17 -2.69
CA ARG A 375 14.78 8.82 -3.33
C ARG A 375 13.59 9.59 -2.74
N LEU A 376 13.55 9.79 -1.43
CA LEU A 376 12.47 10.57 -0.78
C LEU A 376 12.48 12.04 -1.19
N VAL A 377 13.66 12.66 -1.28
CA VAL A 377 13.79 14.05 -1.76
C VAL A 377 13.33 14.16 -3.21
N ALA A 378 13.77 13.24 -4.07
CA ALA A 378 13.33 13.18 -5.46
C ALA A 378 11.81 12.92 -5.57
N ARG A 379 11.27 12.01 -4.75
CA ARG A 379 9.84 11.70 -4.71
C ARG A 379 8.99 12.89 -4.30
N GLU A 380 9.37 13.62 -3.26
CA GLU A 380 8.68 14.86 -2.87
C GLU A 380 8.58 15.84 -4.02
N LYS A 381 9.71 16.06 -4.73
CA LYS A 381 9.75 16.96 -5.90
C LYS A 381 8.80 16.47 -6.99
N SER A 382 8.89 15.20 -7.37
CA SER A 382 8.04 14.58 -8.39
C SER A 382 6.55 14.66 -8.04
N LEU A 383 6.17 14.34 -6.78
CA LEU A 383 4.79 14.46 -6.30
C LEU A 383 4.24 15.88 -6.43
N LYS A 384 5.03 16.88 -6.06
CA LYS A 384 4.63 18.30 -6.20
C LYS A 384 4.44 18.72 -7.65
N GLU A 385 5.24 18.21 -8.57
CA GLU A 385 5.11 18.47 -10.00
C GLU A 385 3.89 17.75 -10.58
N GLN A 386 3.68 16.49 -10.24
CA GLN A 386 2.52 15.72 -10.70
C GLN A 386 1.19 16.29 -10.18
N ALA A 387 1.13 16.73 -8.91
CA ALA A 387 -0.08 17.33 -8.34
C ALA A 387 -0.53 18.61 -9.06
N LYS A 388 0.37 19.32 -9.73
CA LYS A 388 0.07 20.53 -10.53
C LYS A 388 -0.41 20.21 -11.94
N GLN A 389 -0.22 18.98 -12.42
CA GLN A 389 -0.61 18.64 -13.78
C GLN A 389 -2.13 18.73 -13.94
N PRO A 390 -2.64 19.31 -15.02
CA PRO A 390 -4.07 19.35 -15.28
C PRO A 390 -4.62 17.93 -15.49
N GLU A 391 -5.93 17.76 -15.31
CA GLU A 391 -6.54 16.49 -15.66
C GLU A 391 -6.37 16.22 -17.16
N PRO A 392 -5.95 15.00 -17.55
CA PRO A 392 -5.83 14.66 -18.97
C PRO A 392 -7.17 14.85 -19.68
N LYS A 393 -7.17 15.51 -20.82
CA LYS A 393 -8.36 15.66 -21.67
C LYS A 393 -8.40 14.52 -22.66
N SER A 394 -9.62 14.09 -22.99
CA SER A 394 -9.81 13.13 -24.07
C SER A 394 -9.24 13.69 -25.38
N LEU A 395 -8.61 12.81 -26.17
CA LEU A 395 -8.08 13.16 -27.48
C LEU A 395 -9.19 13.77 -28.34
N PRO A 396 -9.06 15.00 -28.81
CA PRO A 396 -10.06 15.62 -29.66
C PRO A 396 -9.97 15.02 -31.07
N PHE A 397 -11.09 14.54 -31.61
CA PHE A 397 -11.22 14.11 -32.99
C PHE A 397 -11.74 15.27 -33.83
N GLY A 398 -11.19 15.40 -35.03
CA GLY A 398 -11.70 16.35 -36.03
C GLY A 398 -13.07 15.96 -36.55
N PRO A 399 -13.69 16.83 -37.37
CA PRO A 399 -15.03 16.57 -37.96
C PRO A 399 -15.13 15.28 -38.78
N ASN A 400 -14.00 14.81 -39.30
CA ASN A 400 -13.89 13.56 -40.07
C ASN A 400 -13.65 12.33 -39.18
N GLY A 401 -13.73 12.45 -37.86
CA GLY A 401 -13.46 11.34 -36.92
C GLY A 401 -11.98 10.96 -36.81
N VAL A 402 -11.03 11.78 -37.26
CA VAL A 402 -9.60 11.50 -37.26
C VAL A 402 -8.91 12.41 -36.26
N ALA A 403 -8.00 11.84 -35.46
CA ALA A 403 -7.08 12.56 -34.60
C ALA A 403 -5.62 12.19 -34.96
N LYS A 404 -4.76 13.18 -35.15
CA LYS A 404 -3.33 12.95 -35.39
C LYS A 404 -2.60 12.88 -34.06
N LEU A 405 -1.91 11.77 -33.83
CA LEU A 405 -1.07 11.59 -32.65
C LEU A 405 0.28 12.27 -32.83
N GLN A 406 0.71 13.02 -31.81
CA GLN A 406 2.00 13.72 -31.76
C GLN A 406 2.59 13.62 -30.34
N GLY A 407 3.87 13.95 -30.19
CA GLY A 407 4.53 13.97 -28.88
C GLY A 407 4.72 12.56 -28.32
N PHE A 408 5.25 11.66 -29.13
CA PHE A 408 5.71 10.34 -28.68
C PHE A 408 7.01 10.47 -27.91
N SER A 409 7.16 9.64 -26.88
CA SER A 409 8.38 9.51 -26.08
C SER A 409 9.14 8.25 -26.50
N PRO A 410 10.48 8.32 -26.64
CA PRO A 410 11.28 7.13 -26.92
C PRO A 410 11.33 6.20 -25.68
N ALA A 411 11.41 4.89 -25.90
CA ALA A 411 11.67 3.88 -24.88
C ALA A 411 12.53 2.77 -25.46
N THR A 412 13.54 2.37 -24.72
CA THR A 412 14.43 1.24 -25.06
C THR A 412 14.35 0.22 -23.92
N GLU A 413 14.15 -1.04 -24.26
CA GLU A 413 14.08 -2.17 -23.32
C GLU A 413 15.35 -3.05 -23.42
N ALA A 414 15.98 -3.11 -24.61
CA ALA A 414 17.25 -3.81 -24.79
C ALA A 414 18.06 -3.18 -25.94
N GLY A 415 19.38 -3.34 -25.87
CA GLY A 415 20.33 -2.81 -26.84
C GLY A 415 20.52 -1.29 -26.77
N GLN A 416 21.23 -0.73 -27.73
CA GLN A 416 21.53 0.71 -27.83
C GLN A 416 21.05 1.31 -29.16
N PRO A 417 19.74 1.36 -29.42
CA PRO A 417 19.22 1.95 -30.66
C PRO A 417 19.35 3.46 -30.64
N LYS A 418 19.47 4.05 -31.81
CA LYS A 418 19.25 5.48 -32.02
C LYS A 418 17.78 5.71 -32.28
N LEU A 419 17.11 6.43 -31.35
CA LEU A 419 15.72 6.85 -31.47
C LEU A 419 15.70 8.32 -31.92
N GLU A 420 15.24 8.59 -33.13
CA GLU A 420 15.27 9.94 -33.69
C GLU A 420 13.97 10.32 -34.39
N GLN A 421 13.67 11.63 -34.33
CA GLN A 421 12.63 12.19 -35.20
C GLN A 421 13.26 12.55 -36.54
N THR A 422 12.76 11.98 -37.60
CA THR A 422 13.30 12.14 -38.96
C THR A 422 12.20 12.54 -39.95
N THR A 423 12.54 12.59 -41.22
CA THR A 423 11.61 12.90 -42.30
C THR A 423 11.74 11.89 -43.41
N ILE A 424 10.64 11.29 -43.83
CA ILE A 424 10.56 10.41 -45.02
C ILE A 424 9.76 11.13 -46.08
N GLY A 425 10.44 11.57 -47.13
CA GLY A 425 9.85 12.46 -48.12
C GLY A 425 9.48 13.80 -47.49
N ARG A 426 8.19 14.17 -47.49
CA ARG A 426 7.67 15.42 -46.85
C ARG A 426 6.98 15.17 -45.50
N LYS A 427 7.03 13.96 -44.98
CA LYS A 427 6.32 13.56 -43.75
C LYS A 427 7.31 13.38 -42.59
N ARG A 428 6.97 13.91 -41.42
CA ARG A 428 7.69 13.60 -40.19
C ARG A 428 7.51 12.13 -39.83
N ALA A 429 8.58 11.48 -39.43
CA ALA A 429 8.62 10.09 -39.02
C ALA A 429 9.38 9.91 -37.71
N LEU A 430 9.10 8.84 -37.03
CA LEU A 430 9.78 8.40 -35.81
C LEU A 430 10.67 7.22 -36.19
N GLY A 431 11.97 7.41 -36.14
CA GLY A 431 12.97 6.39 -36.55
C GLY A 431 13.49 5.60 -35.34
N ILE A 432 13.70 4.31 -35.56
CA ILE A 432 14.47 3.41 -34.68
C ILE A 432 15.57 2.85 -35.55
N VAL A 433 16.82 3.14 -35.23
CA VAL A 433 17.99 2.69 -35.98
C VAL A 433 18.86 1.82 -35.09
N ALA A 434 19.08 0.58 -35.50
CA ALA A 434 20.01 -0.35 -34.86
C ALA A 434 21.30 -0.46 -35.70
N ASP A 435 22.45 -0.69 -35.07
CA ASP A 435 23.74 -0.85 -35.75
C ASP A 435 24.03 -2.31 -36.15
N GLY A 436 23.12 -3.22 -35.88
CA GLY A 436 23.21 -4.64 -36.19
C GLY A 436 24.19 -5.45 -35.35
N LYS A 437 24.78 -4.85 -34.30
CA LYS A 437 25.78 -5.56 -33.46
C LYS A 437 25.13 -6.37 -32.34
N GLU A 438 23.99 -5.92 -31.84
CA GLU A 438 23.26 -6.57 -30.79
C GLU A 438 21.74 -6.49 -31.02
N PRO A 439 20.93 -7.42 -30.44
CA PRO A 439 19.49 -7.35 -30.51
C PRO A 439 18.96 -6.07 -29.84
N VAL A 440 18.01 -5.44 -30.50
CA VAL A 440 17.39 -4.17 -30.03
C VAL A 440 15.91 -4.37 -29.80
N VAL A 441 15.44 -3.95 -28.62
CA VAL A 441 14.02 -3.79 -28.32
C VAL A 441 13.76 -2.33 -27.96
N ALA A 442 13.10 -1.63 -28.85
CA ALA A 442 12.80 -0.21 -28.68
C ALA A 442 11.47 0.17 -29.30
N GLN A 443 10.87 1.25 -28.80
CA GLN A 443 9.57 1.70 -29.24
C GLN A 443 9.39 3.20 -29.02
N TRP A 444 8.43 3.77 -29.75
CA TRP A 444 7.89 5.09 -29.49
C TRP A 444 6.53 4.97 -28.80
N ARG A 445 6.38 5.57 -27.63
CA ARG A 445 5.18 5.48 -26.78
C ARG A 445 4.41 6.78 -26.74
N LYS A 446 3.09 6.68 -26.78
CA LYS A 446 2.17 7.79 -26.52
C LYS A 446 0.95 7.28 -25.77
N LYS A 447 0.69 7.81 -24.58
CA LYS A 447 -0.57 7.58 -23.87
C LYS A 447 -1.61 8.61 -24.32
N VAL A 448 -2.82 8.18 -24.62
CA VAL A 448 -3.95 9.03 -24.98
C VAL A 448 -5.18 8.63 -24.18
N MET A 449 -5.98 9.60 -23.78
CA MET A 449 -7.30 9.33 -23.21
C MET A 449 -8.32 9.34 -24.33
N LEU A 450 -9.13 8.29 -24.42
CA LEU A 450 -10.23 8.18 -25.37
C LEU A 450 -11.56 8.17 -24.62
N THR A 451 -12.60 8.73 -25.20
CA THR A 451 -13.97 8.53 -24.73
C THR A 451 -14.44 7.10 -25.06
N LYS A 452 -15.55 6.64 -24.47
CA LYS A 452 -16.09 5.32 -24.82
C LYS A 452 -16.40 5.25 -26.32
N GLY A 453 -15.85 4.25 -27.03
CA GLY A 453 -16.06 4.09 -28.47
C GLY A 453 -15.25 2.93 -29.05
N LYS A 454 -15.39 2.74 -30.37
CA LYS A 454 -14.51 1.87 -31.16
C LYS A 454 -13.53 2.76 -31.92
N TYR A 455 -12.28 2.42 -31.91
CA TYR A 455 -11.19 3.19 -32.51
C TYR A 455 -10.31 2.28 -33.36
N ALA A 456 -9.69 2.84 -34.38
CA ALA A 456 -8.64 2.23 -35.14
C ALA A 456 -7.36 3.10 -35.01
N LEU A 457 -6.22 2.48 -34.83
CA LEU A 457 -4.91 3.12 -34.93
C LEU A 457 -4.34 2.79 -36.30
N GLU A 458 -4.02 3.83 -37.07
CA GLU A 458 -3.39 3.69 -38.38
C GLU A 458 -1.99 4.26 -38.34
N ALA A 459 -0.99 3.49 -38.78
CA ALA A 459 0.37 3.91 -38.91
C ALA A 459 0.95 3.42 -40.25
N ALA A 460 1.72 4.29 -40.92
CA ALA A 460 2.54 3.87 -42.06
C ALA A 460 3.94 3.54 -41.56
N VAL A 461 4.44 2.36 -41.87
CA VAL A 461 5.75 1.88 -41.46
C VAL A 461 6.63 1.68 -42.70
N LYS A 462 7.88 2.13 -42.65
CA LYS A 462 8.92 1.80 -43.60
C LYS A 462 10.00 1.02 -42.85
N ILE A 463 10.38 -0.12 -43.38
CA ILE A 463 11.40 -1.00 -42.82
C ILE A 463 12.50 -1.13 -43.87
N ASP A 464 13.73 -0.87 -43.47
CA ASP A 464 14.91 -1.05 -44.29
C ASP A 464 15.85 -2.03 -43.54
N ASP A 465 16.40 -3.02 -44.23
CA ASP A 465 17.40 -3.98 -43.74
C ASP A 465 17.03 -4.70 -42.42
N PHE A 466 15.82 -5.21 -42.34
CA PHE A 466 15.30 -5.89 -41.16
C PHE A 466 15.52 -7.42 -41.24
N ALA A 467 16.16 -8.00 -40.22
CA ALA A 467 16.18 -9.43 -39.98
C ALA A 467 15.42 -9.71 -38.66
N PRO A 468 14.32 -10.50 -38.68
CA PRO A 468 13.63 -10.89 -37.43
C PRO A 468 14.54 -11.81 -36.60
N LEU A 469 14.44 -11.69 -35.26
CA LEU A 469 15.07 -12.68 -34.37
C LEU A 469 14.39 -14.02 -34.56
N GLU A 470 15.21 -15.09 -34.77
CA GLU A 470 14.68 -16.46 -34.79
C GLU A 470 14.06 -16.80 -33.43
N GLY A 471 12.77 -17.08 -33.39
CA GLY A 471 12.10 -17.60 -32.19
C GLY A 471 10.84 -16.89 -31.72
N ASP A 472 10.58 -15.65 -32.11
CA ASP A 472 9.37 -14.95 -31.67
C ASP A 472 8.32 -14.85 -32.78
N GLN A 473 7.25 -15.61 -32.65
CA GLN A 473 6.00 -15.31 -33.36
C GLN A 473 5.35 -14.11 -32.70
N PRO A 474 5.00 -13.03 -33.42
CA PRO A 474 4.26 -11.92 -32.82
C PRO A 474 2.88 -12.40 -32.40
N SER A 475 2.58 -12.22 -31.11
CA SER A 475 1.25 -12.40 -30.50
C SER A 475 0.31 -11.26 -30.84
#